data_12edcc2109803d19871cc379188aed21
#
_entry.id   12edcc2109803d19871cc379188aed21
#
_cell.length_a   1.000
_cell.length_b   1.000
_cell.length_c   1.000
_cell.angle_alpha   90.00
_cell.angle_beta   90.00
_cell.angle_gamma   90.00
#
_symmetry.space_group_name_H-M   'P 1'
#
loop_
_entity.id
_entity.type
_entity.pdbx_description
1 polymer ?
#
loop_
_entity_poly.entity_id
_entity_poly.type
_entity_poly.pdbx_seq_one_letter_code
_entity_poly.pdbx_strand_id
1 'polypeptide(L)'
;MNSKEVKVLLSAIDDLIELKSLVRKTAPNYDFDYLQNEQFIALLKSLHNKIEPIFSKYLTDDNSTHSETILRDKILKTLNRKNFALISANSSKKKLKNIGIDPRHLIVSGGPLFLEDFKVLNPNLQNDKLTIIKKKCDQLINQIKNENWEEKDLIFICEKGNLTDKFILDKKNQISELIGKKLKVLEIKSWKDLD
;
A
#
# COMPACT_ATOMS: atom_id res chain seq x y z
N MET A 1 -2.34 14.13 -24.15
CA MET A 1 -2.71 13.14 -25.17
C MET A 1 -3.06 13.87 -26.45
N ASN A 2 -2.51 13.49 -27.57
CA ASN A 2 -2.76 14.14 -28.85
C ASN A 2 -3.85 13.41 -29.68
N SER A 3 -4.34 14.05 -30.77
CA SER A 3 -5.43 13.50 -31.62
C SER A 3 -5.10 12.13 -32.23
N LYS A 4 -3.81 11.83 -32.51
CA LYS A 4 -3.38 10.52 -33.03
C LYS A 4 -3.51 9.43 -31.96
N GLU A 5 -3.10 9.73 -30.74
CA GLU A 5 -3.21 8.79 -29.61
C GLU A 5 -4.67 8.48 -29.26
N VAL A 6 -5.55 9.49 -29.32
CA VAL A 6 -6.99 9.26 -29.15
C VAL A 6 -7.54 8.28 -30.19
N LYS A 7 -7.16 8.42 -31.48
CA LYS A 7 -7.59 7.49 -32.53
C LYS A 7 -7.06 6.07 -32.28
N VAL A 8 -5.83 5.93 -31.82
CA VAL A 8 -5.24 4.61 -31.49
C VAL A 8 -6.00 3.97 -30.32
N LEU A 9 -6.34 4.74 -29.28
CA LEU A 9 -7.12 4.23 -28.14
C LEU A 9 -8.53 3.82 -28.56
N LEU A 10 -9.20 4.59 -29.42
CA LEU A 10 -10.50 4.21 -29.94
C LEU A 10 -10.41 2.89 -30.73
N SER A 11 -9.39 2.75 -31.58
CA SER A 11 -9.15 1.50 -32.31
C SER A 11 -8.80 0.31 -31.37
N ALA A 12 -8.17 0.54 -30.26
CA ALA A 12 -7.92 -0.50 -29.24
C ALA A 12 -9.22 -0.90 -28.52
N ILE A 13 -10.16 0.03 -28.32
CA ILE A 13 -11.49 -0.26 -27.80
C ILE A 13 -12.28 -1.14 -28.77
N ASP A 14 -12.18 -0.90 -30.06
CA ASP A 14 -12.83 -1.73 -31.09
C ASP A 14 -12.30 -3.18 -31.04
N ASP A 15 -10.97 -3.37 -30.90
CA ASP A 15 -10.37 -4.71 -30.71
C ASP A 15 -10.89 -5.40 -29.45
N LEU A 16 -11.07 -4.66 -28.35
CA LEU A 16 -11.65 -5.19 -27.11
C LEU A 16 -13.11 -5.62 -27.27
N ILE A 17 -13.89 -4.88 -28.05
CA ILE A 17 -15.29 -5.22 -28.34
C ILE A 17 -15.36 -6.51 -29.18
N GLU A 18 -14.48 -6.65 -30.18
CA GLU A 18 -14.37 -7.87 -30.99
C GLU A 18 -13.96 -9.07 -30.15
N LEU A 19 -12.95 -8.91 -29.30
CA LEU A 19 -12.46 -9.93 -28.36
C LEU A 19 -13.57 -10.39 -27.42
N LYS A 20 -14.33 -9.44 -26.85
CA LYS A 20 -15.51 -9.73 -26.03
C LYS A 20 -16.58 -10.49 -26.81
N SER A 21 -16.82 -10.13 -28.05
CA SER A 21 -17.78 -10.82 -28.93
C SER A 21 -17.34 -12.25 -29.22
N LEU A 22 -16.03 -12.45 -29.50
CA LEU A 22 -15.46 -13.78 -29.75
C LEU A 22 -15.62 -14.69 -28.54
N VAL A 23 -15.26 -14.21 -27.34
CA VAL A 23 -15.42 -14.96 -26.09
C VAL A 23 -16.89 -15.31 -25.81
N ARG A 24 -17.81 -14.39 -26.08
CA ARG A 24 -19.25 -14.66 -25.86
C ARG A 24 -19.83 -15.73 -26.83
N LYS A 25 -19.28 -15.86 -28.04
CA LYS A 25 -19.71 -16.90 -28.99
C LYS A 25 -19.34 -18.30 -28.51
N THR A 26 -18.37 -18.46 -27.63
CA THR A 26 -17.94 -19.76 -27.12
C THR A 26 -18.65 -20.16 -25.80
N ALA A 27 -19.49 -19.28 -25.25
CA ALA A 27 -20.28 -19.60 -24.06
C ALA A 27 -21.28 -20.75 -24.37
N PRO A 28 -21.58 -21.68 -23.39
CA PRO A 28 -21.14 -21.65 -21.98
C PRO A 28 -19.79 -22.30 -21.70
N ASN A 29 -19.21 -23.06 -22.63
CA ASN A 29 -18.03 -23.89 -22.37
C ASN A 29 -16.72 -23.09 -22.42
N TYR A 30 -16.73 -21.91 -23.09
CA TYR A 30 -15.55 -21.05 -23.29
C TYR A 30 -14.36 -21.76 -23.96
N ASP A 31 -14.62 -22.79 -24.78
CA ASP A 31 -13.62 -23.47 -25.58
C ASP A 31 -13.54 -22.83 -26.98
N PHE A 32 -12.34 -22.50 -27.39
CA PHE A 32 -12.07 -22.00 -28.75
C PHE A 32 -11.72 -23.15 -29.70
N ASP A 33 -12.35 -23.16 -30.86
CA ASP A 33 -11.82 -23.95 -31.98
C ASP A 33 -10.51 -23.34 -32.50
N TYR A 34 -9.83 -24.03 -33.41
CA TYR A 34 -8.54 -23.58 -33.95
C TYR A 34 -8.59 -22.18 -34.54
N LEU A 35 -9.60 -21.90 -35.36
CA LEU A 35 -9.76 -20.61 -36.04
C LEU A 35 -10.08 -19.48 -35.04
N GLN A 36 -10.93 -19.75 -34.08
CA GLN A 36 -11.25 -18.81 -33.00
C GLN A 36 -10.04 -18.50 -32.14
N ASN A 37 -9.18 -19.50 -31.85
CA ASN A 37 -7.96 -19.28 -31.10
C ASN A 37 -6.95 -18.42 -31.86
N GLU A 38 -6.79 -18.64 -33.19
CA GLU A 38 -5.97 -17.79 -34.05
C GLU A 38 -6.48 -16.34 -34.07
N GLN A 39 -7.79 -16.13 -34.18
CA GLN A 39 -8.41 -14.80 -34.12
C GLN A 39 -8.19 -14.14 -32.75
N PHE A 40 -8.35 -14.89 -31.68
CA PHE A 40 -8.14 -14.39 -30.33
C PHE A 40 -6.70 -13.92 -30.10
N ILE A 41 -5.71 -14.72 -30.53
CA ILE A 41 -4.29 -14.37 -30.45
C ILE A 41 -3.98 -13.14 -31.32
N ALA A 42 -4.54 -13.05 -32.50
CA ALA A 42 -4.34 -11.91 -33.41
C ALA A 42 -4.89 -10.60 -32.80
N LEU A 43 -6.08 -10.64 -32.21
CA LEU A 43 -6.69 -9.50 -31.54
C LEU A 43 -5.88 -9.07 -30.30
N LEU A 44 -5.39 -10.02 -29.50
CA LEU A 44 -4.53 -9.71 -28.35
C LEU A 44 -3.22 -9.04 -28.80
N LYS A 45 -2.58 -9.54 -29.84
CA LYS A 45 -1.36 -8.93 -30.41
C LYS A 45 -1.63 -7.52 -30.94
N SER A 46 -2.75 -7.32 -31.66
CA SER A 46 -3.16 -6.01 -32.16
C SER A 46 -3.37 -5.03 -31.02
N LEU A 47 -4.10 -5.43 -29.99
CA LEU A 47 -4.37 -4.63 -28.78
C LEU A 47 -3.07 -4.26 -28.07
N HIS A 48 -2.17 -5.22 -27.85
CA HIS A 48 -0.86 -4.99 -27.24
C HIS A 48 -0.06 -3.95 -28.03
N ASN A 49 0.07 -4.13 -29.33
CA ASN A 49 0.83 -3.22 -30.20
C ASN A 49 0.25 -1.79 -30.25
N LYS A 50 -1.05 -1.63 -30.08
CA LYS A 50 -1.72 -0.31 -30.04
C LYS A 50 -1.53 0.38 -28.67
N ILE A 51 -1.60 -0.39 -27.58
CA ILE A 51 -1.58 0.15 -26.23
C ILE A 51 -0.15 0.36 -25.72
N GLU A 52 0.78 -0.51 -26.03
CA GLU A 52 2.15 -0.49 -25.53
C GLU A 52 2.88 0.85 -25.77
N PRO A 53 2.82 1.49 -26.96
CA PRO A 53 3.46 2.80 -27.16
C PRO A 53 2.83 3.91 -26.33
N ILE A 54 1.52 3.83 -26.06
CA ILE A 54 0.80 4.80 -25.23
C ILE A 54 1.15 4.56 -23.77
N PHE A 55 1.16 3.29 -23.34
CA PHE A 55 1.57 2.87 -22.01
C PHE A 55 3.00 3.30 -21.72
N SER A 56 3.95 2.99 -22.62
CA SER A 56 5.34 3.39 -22.50
C SER A 56 5.50 4.91 -22.42
N LYS A 57 4.71 5.69 -23.17
CA LYS A 57 4.79 7.15 -23.14
C LYS A 57 4.22 7.76 -21.86
N TYR A 58 3.14 7.24 -21.32
CA TYR A 58 2.42 7.88 -20.20
C TYR A 58 2.62 7.20 -18.85
N LEU A 59 3.13 5.97 -18.80
CA LEU A 59 3.38 5.22 -17.58
C LEU A 59 4.86 4.98 -17.31
N THR A 60 5.73 5.03 -18.33
CA THR A 60 7.18 4.99 -18.16
C THR A 60 7.82 6.36 -18.06
N ASP A 61 7.04 7.45 -18.17
CA ASP A 61 7.53 8.73 -17.68
C ASP A 61 7.77 8.58 -16.17
N ASP A 62 8.99 8.18 -15.84
CA ASP A 62 9.82 8.45 -14.64
C ASP A 62 9.13 8.60 -13.27
N ASN A 63 7.82 8.29 -13.15
CA ASN A 63 7.14 8.47 -11.88
C ASN A 63 7.33 7.31 -10.89
N SER A 64 7.65 6.08 -11.34
CA SER A 64 7.83 4.97 -10.39
C SER A 64 9.22 5.01 -9.75
N THR A 65 10.29 5.02 -10.53
CA THR A 65 11.66 5.08 -9.98
C THR A 65 11.96 6.43 -9.32
N HIS A 66 11.43 7.53 -9.86
CA HIS A 66 11.61 8.84 -9.25
C HIS A 66 10.76 8.99 -7.99
N SER A 67 9.53 8.47 -7.97
CA SER A 67 8.67 8.46 -6.77
C SER A 67 9.22 7.54 -5.68
N GLU A 68 9.76 6.37 -6.03
CA GLU A 68 10.43 5.45 -5.10
C GLU A 68 11.65 6.10 -4.45
N THR A 69 12.53 6.70 -5.26
CA THR A 69 13.72 7.39 -4.76
C THR A 69 13.35 8.56 -3.86
N ILE A 70 12.37 9.38 -4.27
CA ILE A 70 11.88 10.52 -3.46
C ILE A 70 11.25 10.03 -2.15
N LEU A 71 10.43 8.99 -2.19
CA LEU A 71 9.78 8.44 -1.01
C LEU A 71 10.79 7.82 -0.05
N ARG A 72 11.74 7.03 -0.58
CA ARG A 72 12.85 6.45 0.18
C ARG A 72 13.66 7.53 0.87
N ASP A 73 14.09 8.56 0.14
CA ASP A 73 14.88 9.67 0.69
C ASP A 73 14.10 10.45 1.73
N LYS A 74 12.80 10.67 1.51
CA LYS A 74 11.92 11.32 2.48
C LYS A 74 11.83 10.52 3.77
N ILE A 75 11.62 9.21 3.69
CA ILE A 75 11.58 8.33 4.86
C ILE A 75 12.94 8.33 5.58
N LEU A 76 14.05 8.17 4.86
CA LEU A 76 15.39 8.14 5.44
C LEU A 76 15.75 9.47 6.13
N LYS A 77 15.41 10.62 5.52
CA LYS A 77 15.61 11.94 6.14
C LYS A 77 14.73 12.12 7.39
N THR A 78 13.50 11.63 7.36
CA THR A 78 12.55 11.78 8.46
C THR A 78 12.88 10.85 9.63
N LEU A 79 13.29 9.61 9.32
CA LEU A 79 13.69 8.59 10.30
C LEU A 79 15.18 8.62 10.59
N ASN A 80 15.79 9.78 10.68
CA ASN A 80 17.21 9.88 11.05
C ASN A 80 17.56 8.90 12.19
N ARG A 81 18.86 8.66 12.45
CA ARG A 81 19.36 7.63 13.39
C ARG A 81 18.81 7.71 14.83
N LYS A 82 18.09 8.76 15.17
CA LYS A 82 17.53 8.98 16.53
C LYS A 82 16.03 8.68 16.61
N ASN A 83 15.27 8.82 15.53
CA ASN A 83 13.81 8.75 15.53
C ASN A 83 13.30 7.33 15.40
N PHE A 84 12.11 7.09 15.96
CA PHE A 84 11.39 5.82 15.85
C PHE A 84 10.26 5.92 14.85
N ALA A 85 10.03 4.84 14.11
CA ALA A 85 8.85 4.68 13.27
C ALA A 85 7.81 3.79 13.95
N LEU A 86 6.58 4.28 14.04
CA LEU A 86 5.41 3.46 14.34
C LEU A 86 4.77 3.04 13.02
N ILE A 87 4.49 1.76 12.85
CA ILE A 87 3.82 1.18 11.68
C ILE A 87 2.78 0.14 12.10
N SER A 88 1.69 0.05 11.35
CA SER A 88 0.59 -0.87 11.65
C SER A 88 0.83 -2.30 11.17
N ALA A 89 1.56 -2.50 10.07
CA ALA A 89 1.70 -3.79 9.40
C ALA A 89 3.12 -4.37 9.50
N ASN A 90 3.21 -5.69 9.75
CA ASN A 90 4.48 -6.41 9.75
C ASN A 90 5.16 -6.45 8.37
N SER A 91 4.39 -6.45 7.28
CA SER A 91 4.93 -6.38 5.91
C SER A 91 5.74 -5.12 5.66
N SER A 92 5.29 -3.98 6.21
CA SER A 92 5.96 -2.69 6.11
C SER A 92 7.32 -2.68 6.83
N LYS A 93 7.47 -3.47 7.91
CA LYS A 93 8.76 -3.63 8.61
C LYS A 93 9.85 -4.16 7.68
N LYS A 94 9.53 -5.16 6.84
CA LYS A 94 10.51 -5.73 5.88
C LYS A 94 10.95 -4.67 4.88
N LYS A 95 10.02 -3.87 4.35
CA LYS A 95 10.30 -2.81 3.39
C LYS A 95 11.19 -1.71 3.98
N LEU A 96 10.87 -1.25 5.19
CA LEU A 96 11.70 -0.26 5.89
C LEU A 96 13.11 -0.78 6.19
N LYS A 97 13.25 -2.06 6.55
CA LYS A 97 14.55 -2.70 6.73
C LYS A 97 15.35 -2.73 5.42
N ASN A 98 14.70 -3.06 4.29
CA ASN A 98 15.35 -3.12 2.98
C ASN A 98 15.92 -1.77 2.53
N ILE A 99 15.28 -0.66 2.89
CA ILE A 99 15.79 0.69 2.59
C ILE A 99 16.82 1.20 3.62
N GLY A 100 17.20 0.38 4.60
CA GLY A 100 18.29 0.68 5.53
C GLY A 100 17.85 1.22 6.90
N ILE A 101 16.58 1.15 7.27
CA ILE A 101 16.12 1.53 8.61
C ILE A 101 16.46 0.42 9.61
N ASP A 102 17.08 0.79 10.73
CA ASP A 102 17.43 -0.13 11.82
C ASP A 102 16.13 -0.68 12.45
N PRO A 103 15.95 -2.02 12.50
CA PRO A 103 14.78 -2.64 13.12
C PRO A 103 14.54 -2.26 14.59
N ARG A 104 15.57 -1.82 15.31
CA ARG A 104 15.47 -1.36 16.71
C ARG A 104 14.69 -0.05 16.82
N HIS A 105 14.63 0.73 15.76
CA HIS A 105 13.87 1.98 15.68
C HIS A 105 12.46 1.78 15.08
N LEU A 106 12.00 0.53 14.94
CA LEU A 106 10.69 0.20 14.40
C LEU A 106 9.78 -0.36 15.51
N ILE A 107 8.69 0.34 15.76
CA ILE A 107 7.59 -0.12 16.61
C ILE A 107 6.49 -0.60 15.69
N VAL A 108 6.14 -1.89 15.76
CA VAL A 108 5.14 -2.52 14.89
C VAL A 108 3.94 -2.92 15.71
N SER A 109 2.80 -2.28 15.50
CA SER A 109 1.58 -2.63 16.23
C SER A 109 0.95 -3.95 15.76
N GLY A 110 1.09 -4.27 14.47
CA GLY A 110 0.49 -5.47 13.87
C GLY A 110 -1.04 -5.39 13.84
N GLY A 111 -1.58 -4.18 13.73
CA GLY A 111 -2.99 -3.83 13.78
C GLY A 111 -3.17 -2.45 14.42
N PRO A 112 -4.38 -2.08 14.86
CA PRO A 112 -4.59 -0.93 15.71
C PRO A 112 -3.74 -0.98 16.98
N LEU A 113 -3.47 0.19 17.58
CA LEU A 113 -2.66 0.27 18.79
C LEU A 113 -3.47 -0.03 20.06
N PHE A 114 -4.77 0.27 20.05
CA PHE A 114 -5.66 0.17 21.21
C PHE A 114 -6.67 -0.97 21.06
N LEU A 115 -7.00 -1.63 22.18
CA LEU A 115 -7.88 -2.81 22.19
C LEU A 115 -9.30 -2.52 21.69
N GLU A 116 -9.84 -1.33 21.99
CA GLU A 116 -11.18 -0.93 21.53
C GLU A 116 -11.29 -0.91 20.01
N ASP A 117 -10.25 -0.51 19.31
CA ASP A 117 -10.23 -0.43 17.86
C ASP A 117 -10.24 -1.83 17.22
N PHE A 118 -9.62 -2.82 17.86
CA PHE A 118 -9.74 -4.23 17.43
C PHE A 118 -11.15 -4.77 17.52
N LYS A 119 -11.91 -4.36 18.57
CA LYS A 119 -13.32 -4.75 18.70
C LYS A 119 -14.21 -4.13 17.62
N VAL A 120 -13.87 -2.91 17.20
CA VAL A 120 -14.57 -2.25 16.08
C VAL A 120 -14.27 -2.94 14.76
N LEU A 121 -13.00 -3.32 14.52
CA LEU A 121 -12.59 -4.03 13.30
C LEU A 121 -13.20 -5.44 13.21
N ASN A 122 -13.33 -6.12 14.31
CA ASN A 122 -13.87 -7.47 14.36
C ASN A 122 -14.73 -7.67 15.63
N PRO A 123 -16.03 -7.34 15.55
CA PRO A 123 -16.96 -7.47 16.70
C PRO A 123 -17.11 -8.90 17.23
N ASN A 124 -16.81 -9.91 16.39
CA ASN A 124 -16.97 -11.33 16.72
C ASN A 124 -15.68 -11.97 17.26
N LEU A 125 -14.70 -11.17 17.70
CA LEU A 125 -13.47 -11.70 18.28
C LEU A 125 -13.76 -12.49 19.58
N GLN A 126 -13.29 -13.73 19.62
CA GLN A 126 -13.38 -14.60 20.79
C GLN A 126 -12.57 -14.04 21.97
N ASN A 127 -13.04 -14.29 23.20
CA ASN A 127 -12.42 -13.75 24.42
C ASN A 127 -10.96 -14.15 24.60
N ASP A 128 -10.58 -15.38 24.22
CA ASP A 128 -9.18 -15.84 24.31
C ASP A 128 -8.26 -15.01 23.39
N LYS A 129 -8.72 -14.72 22.17
CA LYS A 129 -7.98 -13.85 21.23
C LYS A 129 -7.90 -12.42 21.72
N LEU A 130 -8.99 -11.90 22.32
CA LEU A 130 -9.02 -10.57 22.93
C LEU A 130 -7.99 -10.43 24.06
N THR A 131 -7.83 -11.47 24.88
CA THR A 131 -6.83 -11.48 25.97
C THR A 131 -5.40 -11.37 25.44
N ILE A 132 -5.09 -12.12 24.35
CA ILE A 132 -3.78 -12.08 23.69
C ILE A 132 -3.53 -10.70 23.06
N ILE A 133 -4.54 -10.16 22.36
CA ILE A 133 -4.47 -8.83 21.74
C ILE A 133 -4.27 -7.75 22.82
N LYS A 134 -5.04 -7.80 23.90
CA LYS A 134 -4.90 -6.86 25.03
C LYS A 134 -3.48 -6.85 25.58
N LYS A 135 -2.93 -8.03 25.89
CA LYS A 135 -1.55 -8.14 26.37
C LYS A 135 -0.54 -7.50 25.40
N LYS A 136 -0.74 -7.70 24.08
CA LYS A 136 0.12 -7.11 23.05
C LYS A 136 -0.03 -5.59 23.00
N CYS A 137 -1.25 -5.06 23.02
CA CYS A 137 -1.51 -3.62 23.06
C CYS A 137 -0.85 -2.98 24.31
N ASP A 138 -1.06 -3.59 25.50
CA ASP A 138 -0.48 -3.11 26.74
C ASP A 138 1.05 -3.09 26.71
N GLN A 139 1.68 -4.12 26.11
CA GLN A 139 3.13 -4.18 25.92
C GLN A 139 3.64 -3.05 25.02
N LEU A 140 2.96 -2.79 23.90
CA LEU A 140 3.34 -1.74 22.95
C LEU A 140 3.14 -0.35 23.56
N ILE A 141 2.03 -0.11 24.25
CA ILE A 141 1.75 1.15 24.92
C ILE A 141 2.81 1.39 26.00
N ASN A 142 3.17 0.38 26.80
CA ASN A 142 4.22 0.48 27.79
C ASN A 142 5.59 0.72 27.16
N GLN A 143 5.90 0.08 26.02
CA GLN A 143 7.14 0.34 25.28
C GLN A 143 7.20 1.81 24.83
N ILE A 144 6.11 2.34 24.25
CA ILE A 144 6.02 3.73 23.82
C ILE A 144 6.13 4.67 25.01
N LYS A 145 5.43 4.40 26.13
CA LYS A 145 5.42 5.26 27.32
C LYS A 145 6.76 5.31 28.05
N ASN A 146 7.50 4.18 28.08
CA ASN A 146 8.74 4.06 28.84
C ASN A 146 9.98 4.49 28.04
N GLU A 147 9.84 4.78 26.74
CA GLU A 147 10.95 5.30 25.92
C GLU A 147 11.22 6.77 26.30
N ASN A 148 12.51 7.15 26.31
CA ASN A 148 12.87 8.57 26.47
C ASN A 148 12.72 9.32 25.15
N TRP A 149 11.73 10.20 25.08
CA TRP A 149 11.39 10.97 23.88
C TRP A 149 12.01 12.38 23.85
N GLU A 150 12.87 12.78 24.79
CA GLU A 150 13.42 14.15 24.84
C GLU A 150 14.11 14.53 23.53
N GLU A 151 15.04 13.68 23.07
CA GLU A 151 15.81 13.92 21.84
C GLU A 151 15.33 13.09 20.63
N LYS A 152 14.24 12.36 20.77
CA LYS A 152 13.72 11.42 19.76
C LYS A 152 12.31 11.81 19.38
N ASP A 153 11.93 11.53 18.16
CA ASP A 153 10.55 11.65 17.70
C ASP A 153 9.96 10.28 17.41
N LEU A 154 8.70 10.12 17.74
CA LEU A 154 7.87 9.03 17.22
C LEU A 154 7.18 9.53 15.96
N ILE A 155 7.40 8.79 14.86
CA ILE A 155 6.87 9.13 13.55
C ILE A 155 5.96 8.01 13.11
N PHE A 156 4.68 8.26 13.01
CA PHE A 156 3.74 7.29 12.46
C PHE A 156 3.79 7.36 10.93
N ILE A 157 4.15 6.24 10.29
CA ILE A 157 4.11 6.12 8.83
C ILE A 157 2.82 5.40 8.47
N CYS A 158 1.92 6.11 7.80
CA CYS A 158 0.60 5.62 7.41
C CYS A 158 0.42 5.58 5.89
N GLU A 159 -0.24 4.53 5.42
CA GLU A 159 -0.65 4.40 4.02
C GLU A 159 -2.02 5.03 3.83
N LYS A 160 -2.14 5.89 2.81
CA LYS A 160 -3.40 6.57 2.51
C LYS A 160 -4.52 5.57 2.21
N GLY A 161 -5.65 5.70 2.91
CA GLY A 161 -6.81 4.82 2.74
C GLY A 161 -6.72 3.49 3.49
N ASN A 162 -5.64 3.20 4.21
CA ASN A 162 -5.55 2.01 5.04
C ASN A 162 -6.41 2.17 6.31
N LEU A 163 -7.35 1.25 6.50
CA LEU A 163 -8.30 1.31 7.62
C LEU A 163 -7.60 1.19 8.98
N THR A 164 -6.61 0.32 9.09
CA THR A 164 -5.85 0.13 10.34
C THR A 164 -5.07 1.39 10.71
N ASP A 165 -4.46 2.03 9.71
CA ASP A 165 -3.71 3.27 9.90
C ASP A 165 -4.64 4.41 10.31
N LYS A 166 -5.88 4.44 9.82
CA LYS A 166 -6.90 5.40 10.23
C LYS A 166 -7.19 5.33 11.73
N PHE A 167 -7.34 4.14 12.31
CA PHE A 167 -7.54 3.99 13.77
C PHE A 167 -6.39 4.61 14.58
N ILE A 168 -5.14 4.41 14.13
CA ILE A 168 -3.98 5.00 14.80
C ILE A 168 -3.98 6.54 14.64
N LEU A 169 -4.36 7.04 13.46
CA LEU A 169 -4.49 8.49 13.22
C LEU A 169 -5.57 9.14 14.07
N ASP A 170 -6.72 8.48 14.23
CA ASP A 170 -7.84 8.97 15.05
C ASP A 170 -7.42 9.10 16.53
N LYS A 171 -6.47 8.27 16.99
CA LYS A 171 -5.90 8.29 18.34
C LYS A 171 -4.60 9.10 18.46
N LYS A 172 -4.26 9.92 17.48
CA LYS A 172 -3.02 10.72 17.44
C LYS A 172 -2.80 11.55 18.70
N ASN A 173 -3.84 12.18 19.24
CA ASN A 173 -3.73 12.99 20.46
C ASN A 173 -3.40 12.12 21.67
N GLN A 174 -4.05 10.97 21.83
CA GLN A 174 -3.80 10.02 22.89
C GLN A 174 -2.35 9.49 22.85
N ILE A 175 -1.84 9.19 21.64
CA ILE A 175 -0.45 8.78 21.47
C ILE A 175 0.50 9.94 21.81
N SER A 176 0.16 11.16 21.42
CA SER A 176 0.96 12.35 21.76
C SER A 176 1.07 12.57 23.26
N GLU A 177 0.01 12.31 24.01
CA GLU A 177 0.02 12.33 25.48
C GLU A 177 0.94 11.26 26.07
N LEU A 178 0.93 10.04 25.51
CA LEU A 178 1.82 8.96 25.98
C LEU A 178 3.30 9.29 25.83
N ILE A 179 3.69 10.01 24.76
CA ILE A 179 5.08 10.37 24.49
C ILE A 179 5.46 11.77 25.03
N GLY A 180 4.51 12.50 25.61
CA GLY A 180 4.74 13.85 26.14
C GLY A 180 5.02 14.90 25.07
N LYS A 181 4.81 14.61 23.79
CA LYS A 181 4.97 15.54 22.67
C LYS A 181 4.14 15.15 21.46
N LYS A 182 4.03 16.05 20.48
CA LYS A 182 3.21 15.82 19.27
C LYS A 182 3.72 14.65 18.45
N LEU A 183 2.86 13.66 18.17
CA LEU A 183 3.13 12.59 17.23
C LEU A 183 3.31 13.18 15.83
N LYS A 184 4.44 12.91 15.20
CA LYS A 184 4.67 13.24 13.79
C LYS A 184 4.02 12.18 12.90
N VAL A 185 3.47 12.61 11.77
CA VAL A 185 2.83 11.70 10.80
C VAL A 185 3.47 11.88 9.45
N LEU A 186 3.85 10.77 8.84
CA LEU A 186 4.33 10.69 7.47
C LEU A 186 3.36 9.85 6.65
N GLU A 187 2.53 10.52 5.85
CA GLU A 187 1.61 9.84 4.95
C GLU A 187 2.32 9.44 3.65
N ILE A 188 2.13 8.20 3.24
CA ILE A 188 2.61 7.63 1.97
C ILE A 188 1.42 7.19 1.13
N LYS A 189 1.59 7.15 -0.19
CA LYS A 189 0.53 6.69 -1.11
C LYS A 189 0.34 5.19 -1.00
N SER A 190 1.43 4.44 -1.11
CA SER A 190 1.43 2.98 -0.96
C SER A 190 2.78 2.47 -0.48
N TRP A 191 2.75 1.40 0.33
CA TRP A 191 3.95 0.65 0.68
C TRP A 191 4.59 -0.06 -0.53
N LYS A 192 3.84 -0.25 -1.61
CA LYS A 192 4.36 -0.82 -2.86
C LYS A 192 5.40 0.07 -3.52
N ASP A 193 5.34 1.36 -3.25
CA ASP A 193 6.29 2.35 -3.77
C ASP A 193 7.69 2.24 -3.12
N LEU A 194 7.94 1.23 -2.29
CA LEU A 194 9.21 0.93 -1.61
C LEU A 194 9.75 -0.49 -1.93
N ASP A 195 9.20 -1.16 -2.93
CA ASP A 195 9.63 -2.52 -3.34
C ASP A 195 10.80 -2.53 -4.29
#